data_83a00c15c87fea9b72b4aeba32a8fa9c
#
_entry.id   83a00c15c87fea9b72b4aeba32a8fa9c
#
_cell.length_a   1.000
_cell.length_b   1.000
_cell.length_c   1.000
_cell.angle_alpha   90.00
_cell.angle_beta   90.00
_cell.angle_gamma   90.00
#
_symmetry.space_group_name_H-M   'P 1'
#
loop_
_entity.id
_entity.type
_entity.pdbx_description
1 polymer ?
#
loop_
_entity_poly.entity_id
_entity_poly.type
_entity_poly.pdbx_seq_one_letter_code
_entity_poly.pdbx_strand_id
1 'polypeptide(L)'
;MTKAPNTVEVTYESFRIPVQLADYRTITLTDEERERAVQQASVVPESQQGLTTDYFLQAAFVEKVTSNSTLRVPKQIAHERALSMGRTLQQKLESDQLSLDDYLKAMKTTKDQLIAEFEVEAKQQLRQRIVLLAIAKAEGLEATDADYANEVERLSSSYGMPTEGLVGFFAASGENESVRQDISVSKAADFMKHLVLN
;
A
#
# COMPACT_ATOMS: atom_id res chain seq x y z
N MET A 1 26.84 -3.12 20.70
CA MET A 1 26.40 -4.44 20.15
C MET A 1 25.35 -4.16 19.09
N THR A 2 25.70 -4.22 17.83
CA THR A 2 24.78 -4.06 16.70
C THR A 2 23.87 -5.29 16.69
N LYS A 3 22.59 -5.09 17.03
CA LYS A 3 21.56 -6.13 16.92
C LYS A 3 21.52 -6.57 15.45
N ALA A 4 21.66 -7.85 15.19
CA ALA A 4 21.56 -8.39 13.84
C ALA A 4 20.24 -7.89 13.20
N PRO A 5 20.25 -7.52 11.91
CA PRO A 5 19.06 -6.99 11.27
C PRO A 5 17.94 -8.03 11.36
N ASN A 6 16.78 -7.58 11.84
CA ASN A 6 15.58 -8.41 12.00
C ASN A 6 15.06 -8.77 10.59
N THR A 7 15.49 -9.91 10.07
CA THR A 7 14.97 -10.42 8.79
C THR A 7 13.65 -11.12 9.06
N VAL A 8 12.58 -10.61 8.44
CA VAL A 8 11.24 -11.16 8.49
C VAL A 8 10.88 -11.71 7.11
N GLU A 9 10.46 -12.96 7.03
CA GLU A 9 9.97 -13.54 5.78
C GLU A 9 8.48 -13.21 5.62
N VAL A 10 8.14 -12.54 4.54
CA VAL A 10 6.76 -12.20 4.14
C VAL A 10 6.37 -13.07 2.96
N THR A 11 5.20 -13.72 3.05
CA THR A 11 4.56 -14.35 1.89
C THR A 11 3.65 -13.33 1.23
N TYR A 12 3.93 -13.01 -0.04
CA TYR A 12 3.12 -12.13 -0.85
C TYR A 12 2.79 -12.82 -2.16
N GLU A 13 1.51 -13.04 -2.42
CA GLU A 13 1.06 -13.96 -3.48
C GLU A 13 1.74 -15.34 -3.33
N SER A 14 2.46 -15.80 -4.34
CA SER A 14 3.20 -17.08 -4.31
C SER A 14 4.68 -16.94 -3.89
N PHE A 15 5.14 -15.73 -3.57
CA PHE A 15 6.54 -15.44 -3.29
C PHE A 15 6.83 -15.31 -1.80
N ARG A 16 7.94 -15.93 -1.38
CA ARG A 16 8.53 -15.69 -0.05
C ARG A 16 9.61 -14.63 -0.18
N ILE A 17 9.39 -13.50 0.47
CA ILE A 17 10.25 -12.32 0.34
C ILE A 17 10.91 -12.06 1.69
N PRO A 18 12.24 -12.25 1.79
CA PRO A 18 12.98 -11.84 2.99
C PRO A 18 13.05 -10.31 3.05
N VAL A 19 12.61 -9.74 4.15
CA VAL A 19 12.64 -8.31 4.43
C VAL A 19 13.57 -8.06 5.60
N GLN A 20 14.64 -7.32 5.37
CA GLN A 20 15.50 -6.80 6.41
C GLN A 20 14.94 -5.45 6.87
N LEU A 21 14.18 -5.47 7.96
CA LEU A 21 13.56 -4.27 8.50
C LEU A 21 14.60 -3.31 9.08
N ALA A 22 14.47 -2.03 8.75
CA ALA A 22 15.13 -0.96 9.48
C ALA A 22 14.67 -0.97 10.95
N ASP A 23 15.48 -0.41 11.84
CA ASP A 23 15.06 -0.19 13.24
C ASP A 23 14.12 1.03 13.32
N TYR A 24 12.85 0.78 12.91
CA TYR A 24 11.82 1.82 12.80
C TYR A 24 11.47 2.49 14.13
N ARG A 25 11.87 1.92 15.26
CA ARG A 25 11.66 2.53 16.58
C ARG A 25 12.67 3.64 16.89
N THR A 26 13.79 3.68 16.16
CA THR A 26 14.83 4.70 16.30
C THR A 26 14.82 5.72 15.16
N ILE A 27 14.04 5.47 14.11
CA ILE A 27 13.89 6.40 12.99
C ILE A 27 12.98 7.56 13.42
N THR A 28 13.41 8.77 13.12
CA THR A 28 12.61 10.00 13.33
C THR A 28 12.55 10.79 12.04
N LEU A 29 11.46 11.53 11.82
CA LEU A 29 11.38 12.51 10.75
C LEU A 29 12.24 13.74 11.09
N THR A 30 12.97 14.26 10.11
CA THR A 30 13.66 15.54 10.24
C THR A 30 12.65 16.70 10.24
N ASP A 31 13.07 17.88 10.68
CA ASP A 31 12.21 19.05 10.66
C ASP A 31 11.74 19.39 9.24
N GLU A 32 12.62 19.26 8.24
CA GLU A 32 12.27 19.47 6.82
C GLU A 32 11.21 18.45 6.30
N GLU A 33 11.28 17.20 6.74
CA GLU A 33 10.28 16.17 6.36
C GLU A 33 8.94 16.46 7.02
N ARG A 34 8.95 16.94 8.27
CA ARG A 34 7.74 17.36 8.99
C ARG A 34 7.11 18.61 8.36
N GLU A 35 7.91 19.61 8.04
CA GLU A 35 7.43 20.82 7.35
C GLU A 35 6.82 20.52 6.00
N ARG A 36 7.43 19.62 5.20
CA ARG A 36 6.84 19.16 3.93
C ARG A 36 5.49 18.48 4.13
N ALA A 37 5.34 17.64 5.13
CA ALA A 37 4.06 16.98 5.44
C ALA A 37 2.98 17.99 5.81
N VAL A 38 3.31 19.00 6.63
CA VAL A 38 2.41 20.11 6.97
C VAL A 38 2.03 20.92 5.72
N GLN A 39 2.99 21.24 4.87
CA GLN A 39 2.75 21.97 3.63
C GLN A 39 1.84 21.17 2.67
N GLN A 40 2.07 19.87 2.54
CA GLN A 40 1.18 18.99 1.74
C GLN A 40 -0.25 19.00 2.28
N ALA A 41 -0.43 18.93 3.60
CA ALA A 41 -1.75 19.00 4.22
C ALA A 41 -2.45 20.35 3.96
N SER A 42 -1.70 21.46 3.94
CA SER A 42 -2.25 22.80 3.78
C SER A 42 -2.79 23.11 2.38
N VAL A 43 -2.35 22.38 1.36
CA VAL A 43 -2.79 22.57 -0.04
C VAL A 43 -3.85 21.56 -0.48
N VAL A 44 -4.30 20.68 0.41
CA VAL A 44 -5.35 19.70 0.13
C VAL A 44 -6.70 20.41 0.04
N PRO A 45 -7.47 20.22 -1.05
CA PRO A 45 -8.81 20.79 -1.18
C PRO A 45 -9.75 20.31 -0.05
N GLU A 46 -10.70 21.17 0.38
CA GLU A 46 -11.72 20.83 1.39
C GLU A 46 -12.50 19.56 1.05
N SER A 47 -12.64 19.24 -0.24
CA SER A 47 -13.28 18.00 -0.70
C SER A 47 -12.53 16.71 -0.31
N GLN A 48 -11.28 16.82 0.15
CA GLN A 48 -10.43 15.71 0.59
C GLN A 48 -10.13 15.79 2.10
N GLN A 49 -11.11 16.13 2.90
CA GLN A 49 -10.97 16.36 4.36
C GLN A 49 -10.40 15.19 5.17
N GLY A 50 -10.28 13.98 4.59
CA GLY A 50 -9.60 12.84 5.24
C GLY A 50 -8.08 12.92 5.23
N LEU A 51 -7.47 13.82 4.42
CA LEU A 51 -6.03 13.97 4.31
C LEU A 51 -5.52 15.05 5.28
N THR A 52 -5.34 14.66 6.52
CA THR A 52 -4.85 15.52 7.60
C THR A 52 -3.32 15.57 7.65
N THR A 53 -2.77 16.51 8.42
CA THR A 53 -1.32 16.55 8.70
C THR A 53 -0.80 15.21 9.22
N ASP A 54 -1.54 14.53 10.09
CA ASP A 54 -1.19 13.21 10.62
C ASP A 54 -1.04 12.15 9.51
N TYR A 55 -1.91 12.19 8.50
CA TYR A 55 -1.81 11.30 7.34
C TYR A 55 -0.49 11.50 6.59
N PHE A 56 -0.11 12.77 6.33
CA PHE A 56 1.13 13.06 5.61
C PHE A 56 2.37 12.76 6.44
N LEU A 57 2.33 12.99 7.77
CA LEU A 57 3.39 12.59 8.68
C LEU A 57 3.57 11.06 8.70
N GLN A 58 2.47 10.31 8.79
CA GLN A 58 2.48 8.85 8.71
C GLN A 58 3.06 8.37 7.38
N ALA A 59 2.61 8.94 6.25
CA ALA A 59 3.08 8.57 4.92
C ALA A 59 4.60 8.82 4.77
N ALA A 60 5.09 9.99 5.19
CA ALA A 60 6.52 10.31 5.18
C ALA A 60 7.35 9.36 6.06
N PHE A 61 6.81 8.99 7.22
CA PHE A 61 7.48 8.06 8.12
C PHE A 61 7.55 6.65 7.55
N VAL A 62 6.45 6.14 6.98
CA VAL A 62 6.40 4.84 6.29
C VAL A 62 7.37 4.82 5.11
N GLU A 63 7.43 5.88 4.32
CA GLU A 63 8.38 6.00 3.22
C GLU A 63 9.83 5.94 3.72
N LYS A 64 10.15 6.67 4.78
CA LYS A 64 11.49 6.69 5.39
C LYS A 64 11.90 5.31 5.91
N VAL A 65 11.01 4.62 6.62
CA VAL A 65 11.26 3.25 7.10
C VAL A 65 11.42 2.28 5.94
N THR A 66 10.59 2.41 4.89
CA THR A 66 10.68 1.60 3.67
C THR A 66 12.02 1.79 2.96
N SER A 67 12.48 3.04 2.83
CA SER A 67 13.74 3.37 2.17
C SER A 67 14.96 2.81 2.93
N ASN A 68 14.88 2.79 4.26
CA ASN A 68 15.92 2.24 5.12
C ASN A 68 15.85 0.71 5.30
N SER A 69 14.77 0.08 4.83
CA SER A 69 14.62 -1.38 4.84
C SER A 69 15.13 -1.99 3.54
N THR A 70 15.68 -3.22 3.64
CA THR A 70 16.20 -3.91 2.46
C THR A 70 15.30 -5.09 2.09
N LEU A 71 14.79 -5.08 0.86
CA LEU A 71 14.04 -6.17 0.26
C LEU A 71 14.17 -6.12 -1.26
N ARG A 72 13.88 -7.24 -1.91
CA ARG A 72 13.80 -7.33 -3.37
C ARG A 72 12.40 -7.72 -3.79
N VAL A 73 11.69 -6.80 -4.43
CA VAL A 73 10.40 -7.10 -5.05
C VAL A 73 10.63 -7.95 -6.30
N PRO A 74 9.97 -9.13 -6.43
CA PRO A 74 10.04 -9.93 -7.66
C PRO A 74 9.55 -9.12 -8.87
N LYS A 75 10.30 -9.20 -9.98
CA LYS A 75 9.97 -8.45 -11.20
C LYS A 75 8.58 -8.79 -11.74
N GLN A 76 8.19 -10.06 -11.63
CA GLN A 76 6.91 -10.55 -12.11
C GLN A 76 5.75 -9.81 -11.42
N ILE A 77 5.75 -9.70 -10.08
CA ILE A 77 4.67 -9.03 -9.34
C ILE A 77 4.61 -7.55 -9.71
N ALA A 78 5.78 -6.89 -9.83
CA ALA A 78 5.83 -5.49 -10.22
C ALA A 78 5.25 -5.26 -11.63
N HIS A 79 5.56 -6.14 -12.58
CA HIS A 79 5.03 -6.09 -13.93
C HIS A 79 3.50 -6.34 -13.97
N GLU A 80 3.02 -7.37 -13.29
CA GLU A 80 1.58 -7.68 -13.20
C GLU A 80 0.81 -6.51 -12.58
N ARG A 81 1.36 -5.89 -11.54
CA ARG A 81 0.77 -4.70 -10.92
C ARG A 81 0.75 -3.52 -11.89
N ALA A 82 1.83 -3.27 -12.65
CA ALA A 82 1.89 -2.22 -13.66
C ALA A 82 0.84 -2.42 -14.76
N LEU A 83 0.66 -3.66 -15.23
CA LEU A 83 -0.38 -3.98 -16.20
C LEU A 83 -1.79 -3.74 -15.61
N SER A 84 -2.00 -4.04 -14.33
CA SER A 84 -3.26 -3.72 -13.65
C SER A 84 -3.52 -2.22 -13.59
N MET A 85 -2.49 -1.41 -13.26
CA MET A 85 -2.58 0.06 -13.27
C MET A 85 -2.94 0.59 -14.67
N GLY A 86 -2.33 0.02 -15.73
CA GLY A 86 -2.67 0.35 -17.11
C GLY A 86 -4.12 0.05 -17.46
N ARG A 87 -4.66 -1.10 -17.03
CA ARG A 87 -6.08 -1.43 -17.22
C ARG A 87 -7.01 -0.47 -16.48
N THR A 88 -6.66 -0.11 -15.25
CA THR A 88 -7.44 0.87 -14.45
C THR A 88 -7.45 2.24 -15.13
N LEU A 89 -6.30 2.70 -15.64
CA LEU A 89 -6.25 3.95 -16.40
C LEU A 89 -7.13 3.88 -17.65
N GLN A 90 -7.05 2.80 -18.41
CA GLN A 90 -7.87 2.62 -19.61
C GLN A 90 -9.36 2.67 -19.27
N GLN A 91 -9.82 1.94 -18.25
CA GLN A 91 -11.20 1.97 -17.80
C GLN A 91 -11.66 3.39 -17.39
N LYS A 92 -10.80 4.13 -16.71
CA LYS A 92 -11.07 5.52 -16.31
C LYS A 92 -11.22 6.42 -17.55
N LEU A 93 -10.30 6.32 -18.50
CA LEU A 93 -10.37 7.08 -19.75
C LEU A 93 -11.65 6.76 -20.52
N GLU A 94 -12.03 5.49 -20.64
CA GLU A 94 -13.27 5.05 -21.28
C GLU A 94 -14.51 5.64 -20.59
N SER A 95 -14.54 5.68 -19.25
CA SER A 95 -15.63 6.32 -18.49
C SER A 95 -15.73 7.81 -18.74
N ASP A 96 -14.59 8.46 -18.99
CA ASP A 96 -14.49 9.89 -19.33
C ASP A 96 -14.65 10.16 -20.85
N GLN A 97 -15.00 9.13 -21.65
CA GLN A 97 -15.14 9.17 -23.11
C GLN A 97 -13.85 9.56 -23.84
N LEU A 98 -12.71 9.24 -23.27
CA LEU A 98 -11.38 9.47 -23.84
C LEU A 98 -10.76 8.16 -24.33
N SER A 99 -10.05 8.22 -25.46
CA SER A 99 -9.28 7.07 -25.94
C SER A 99 -7.90 7.05 -25.31
N LEU A 100 -7.34 5.84 -25.12
CA LEU A 100 -5.96 5.68 -24.67
C LEU A 100 -4.97 6.33 -25.70
N ASP A 101 -5.25 6.22 -26.99
CA ASP A 101 -4.39 6.81 -28.02
C ASP A 101 -4.32 8.32 -27.95
N ASP A 102 -5.45 8.98 -27.69
CA ASP A 102 -5.49 10.43 -27.54
C ASP A 102 -4.80 10.88 -26.25
N TYR A 103 -4.98 10.12 -25.18
CA TYR A 103 -4.24 10.33 -23.93
C TYR A 103 -2.72 10.22 -24.13
N LEU A 104 -2.24 9.16 -24.79
CA LEU A 104 -0.82 8.95 -25.06
C LEU A 104 -0.24 10.07 -25.94
N LYS A 105 -0.99 10.53 -26.97
CA LYS A 105 -0.59 11.68 -27.81
C LYS A 105 -0.49 12.97 -26.99
N ALA A 106 -1.50 13.25 -26.13
CA ALA A 106 -1.50 14.44 -25.28
C ALA A 106 -0.34 14.46 -24.29
N MET A 107 -0.03 13.30 -23.70
CA MET A 107 1.08 13.11 -22.77
C MET A 107 2.45 12.97 -23.45
N LYS A 108 2.49 12.92 -24.79
CA LYS A 108 3.71 12.72 -25.61
C LYS A 108 4.50 11.50 -25.17
N THR A 109 3.80 10.42 -24.82
CA THR A 109 4.39 9.15 -24.38
C THR A 109 3.91 7.98 -25.24
N THR A 110 4.54 6.83 -25.09
CA THR A 110 4.13 5.58 -25.72
C THR A 110 3.56 4.62 -24.69
N LYS A 111 2.84 3.59 -25.14
CA LYS A 111 2.34 2.55 -24.27
C LYS A 111 3.44 1.85 -23.46
N ASP A 112 4.57 1.57 -24.10
CA ASP A 112 5.71 0.92 -23.44
C ASP A 112 6.36 1.83 -22.39
N GLN A 113 6.49 3.13 -22.68
CA GLN A 113 6.98 4.11 -21.71
C GLN A 113 6.05 4.22 -20.52
N LEU A 114 4.73 4.29 -20.75
CA LEU A 114 3.72 4.34 -19.70
C LEU A 114 3.77 3.10 -18.80
N ILE A 115 3.90 1.90 -19.38
CA ILE A 115 4.06 0.67 -18.60
C ILE A 115 5.36 0.67 -17.81
N ALA A 116 6.46 1.16 -18.36
CA ALA A 116 7.72 1.29 -17.64
C ALA A 116 7.62 2.25 -16.44
N GLU A 117 6.91 3.37 -16.59
CA GLU A 117 6.61 4.29 -15.47
C GLU A 117 5.77 3.61 -14.42
N PHE A 118 4.72 2.88 -14.82
CA PHE A 118 3.91 2.10 -13.88
C PHE A 118 4.70 0.98 -13.18
N GLU A 119 5.69 0.36 -13.81
CA GLU A 119 6.56 -0.62 -13.14
C GLU A 119 7.39 0.02 -12.01
N VAL A 120 7.88 1.24 -12.20
CA VAL A 120 8.60 1.98 -11.16
C VAL A 120 7.66 2.28 -9.99
N GLU A 121 6.48 2.81 -10.27
CA GLU A 121 5.47 3.13 -9.26
C GLU A 121 4.97 1.86 -8.54
N ALA A 122 4.61 0.83 -9.28
CA ALA A 122 4.19 -0.47 -8.75
C ALA A 122 5.23 -1.06 -7.80
N LYS A 123 6.52 -0.99 -8.18
CA LYS A 123 7.61 -1.47 -7.35
C LYS A 123 7.72 -0.68 -6.03
N GLN A 124 7.51 0.63 -6.05
CA GLN A 124 7.52 1.45 -4.84
C GLN A 124 6.34 1.14 -3.93
N GLN A 125 5.12 1.06 -4.49
CA GLN A 125 3.91 0.69 -3.74
C GLN A 125 4.06 -0.71 -3.10
N LEU A 126 4.56 -1.69 -3.87
CA LEU A 126 4.81 -3.05 -3.37
C LEU A 126 5.87 -3.08 -2.27
N ARG A 127 6.94 -2.29 -2.38
CA ARG A 127 7.93 -2.19 -1.31
C ARG A 127 7.32 -1.72 0.00
N GLN A 128 6.53 -0.65 -0.04
CA GLN A 128 5.84 -0.12 1.15
C GLN A 128 4.90 -1.18 1.75
N ARG A 129 4.08 -1.80 0.91
CA ARG A 129 3.13 -2.83 1.35
C ARG A 129 3.84 -4.02 2.01
N ILE A 130 4.91 -4.52 1.39
CA ILE A 130 5.67 -5.67 1.91
C ILE A 130 6.40 -5.31 3.21
N VAL A 131 6.92 -4.09 3.35
CA VAL A 131 7.53 -3.60 4.61
C VAL A 131 6.47 -3.51 5.71
N LEU A 132 5.27 -3.00 5.43
CA LEU A 132 4.18 -2.95 6.41
C LEU A 132 3.73 -4.36 6.82
N LEU A 133 3.65 -5.32 5.89
CA LEU A 133 3.38 -6.71 6.22
C LEU A 133 4.49 -7.32 7.10
N ALA A 134 5.75 -6.99 6.84
CA ALA A 134 6.87 -7.44 7.69
C ALA A 134 6.79 -6.83 9.09
N ILE A 135 6.39 -5.57 9.21
CA ILE A 135 6.16 -4.90 10.50
C ILE A 135 4.96 -5.55 11.22
N ALA A 136 3.84 -5.78 10.51
CA ALA A 136 2.68 -6.47 11.08
C ALA A 136 3.08 -7.82 11.68
N LYS A 137 3.87 -8.60 10.97
CA LYS A 137 4.35 -9.90 11.44
C LYS A 137 5.32 -9.76 12.63
N ALA A 138 6.25 -8.80 12.58
CA ALA A 138 7.22 -8.56 13.66
C ALA A 138 6.57 -8.10 14.98
N GLU A 139 5.45 -7.37 14.87
CA GLU A 139 4.72 -6.79 16.01
C GLU A 139 3.48 -7.63 16.42
N GLY A 140 3.21 -8.77 15.75
CA GLY A 140 2.03 -9.59 16.04
C GLY A 140 0.71 -8.92 15.68
N LEU A 141 0.72 -8.06 14.66
CA LEU A 141 -0.44 -7.30 14.16
C LEU A 141 -1.12 -7.97 12.96
N GLU A 142 -0.77 -9.22 12.66
CA GLU A 142 -1.41 -9.97 11.57
C GLU A 142 -2.92 -10.09 11.82
N ALA A 143 -3.71 -10.13 10.74
CA ALA A 143 -5.16 -10.20 10.84
C ALA A 143 -5.61 -11.48 11.52
N THR A 144 -6.41 -11.35 12.57
CA THR A 144 -7.10 -12.46 13.22
C THR A 144 -8.39 -12.82 12.48
N ASP A 145 -9.01 -13.97 12.84
CA ASP A 145 -10.33 -14.32 12.29
C ASP A 145 -11.41 -13.31 12.67
N ALA A 146 -11.31 -12.71 13.86
CA ALA A 146 -12.22 -11.65 14.30
C ALA A 146 -12.03 -10.37 13.46
N ASP A 147 -10.79 -9.97 13.17
CA ASP A 147 -10.51 -8.82 12.29
C ASP A 147 -11.10 -9.05 10.90
N TYR A 148 -10.90 -10.26 10.35
CA TYR A 148 -11.46 -10.63 9.05
C TYR A 148 -12.99 -10.58 9.05
N ALA A 149 -13.66 -11.16 10.05
CA ALA A 149 -15.11 -11.13 10.16
C ALA A 149 -15.66 -9.70 10.22
N ASN A 150 -15.05 -8.83 11.03
CA ASN A 150 -15.42 -7.42 11.14
C ASN A 150 -15.25 -6.68 9.81
N GLU A 151 -14.17 -6.93 9.08
CA GLU A 151 -13.92 -6.28 7.79
C GLU A 151 -14.94 -6.74 6.73
N VAL A 152 -15.27 -8.04 6.69
CA VAL A 152 -16.30 -8.55 5.78
C VAL A 152 -17.67 -7.95 6.10
N GLU A 153 -18.03 -7.78 7.38
CA GLU A 153 -19.26 -7.12 7.79
C GLU A 153 -19.30 -5.64 7.35
N ARG A 154 -18.18 -4.94 7.54
CA ARG A 154 -18.02 -3.54 7.08
C ARG A 154 -18.21 -3.42 5.56
N LEU A 155 -17.57 -4.31 4.79
CA LEU A 155 -17.69 -4.36 3.33
C LEU A 155 -19.11 -4.73 2.89
N SER A 156 -19.74 -5.70 3.57
CA SER A 156 -21.14 -6.09 3.38
C SER A 156 -22.07 -4.87 3.46
N SER A 157 -21.92 -4.10 4.52
CA SER A 157 -22.68 -2.87 4.74
C SER A 157 -22.41 -1.80 3.66
N SER A 158 -21.15 -1.67 3.24
CA SER A 158 -20.74 -0.66 2.25
C SER A 158 -21.22 -0.97 0.83
N TYR A 159 -21.26 -2.26 0.47
CA TYR A 159 -21.69 -2.71 -0.87
C TYR A 159 -23.16 -3.14 -0.93
N GLY A 160 -23.87 -3.18 0.20
CA GLY A 160 -25.24 -3.66 0.26
C GLY A 160 -25.38 -5.16 -0.10
N MET A 161 -24.34 -5.94 0.14
CA MET A 161 -24.30 -7.39 -0.15
C MET A 161 -24.40 -8.18 1.16
N PRO A 162 -25.11 -9.33 1.20
CA PRO A 162 -25.10 -10.20 2.36
C PRO A 162 -23.69 -10.68 2.72
N THR A 163 -23.37 -10.74 4.02
CA THR A 163 -22.05 -11.17 4.54
C THR A 163 -21.63 -12.55 4.00
N GLU A 164 -22.56 -13.51 3.99
CA GLU A 164 -22.31 -14.87 3.45
C GLU A 164 -21.97 -14.83 1.95
N GLY A 165 -22.60 -13.91 1.20
CA GLY A 165 -22.32 -13.71 -0.22
C GLY A 165 -20.89 -13.22 -0.46
N LEU A 166 -20.40 -12.27 0.35
CA LEU A 166 -19.03 -11.78 0.29
C LEU A 166 -18.01 -12.84 0.71
N VAL A 167 -18.28 -13.58 1.78
CA VAL A 167 -17.42 -14.70 2.21
C VAL A 167 -17.31 -15.74 1.10
N GLY A 168 -18.44 -16.12 0.49
CA GLY A 168 -18.45 -17.04 -0.65
C GLY A 168 -17.68 -16.51 -1.87
N PHE A 169 -17.81 -15.22 -2.17
CA PHE A 169 -17.09 -14.57 -3.26
C PHE A 169 -15.57 -14.60 -3.02
N PHE A 170 -15.10 -14.15 -1.86
CA PHE A 170 -13.67 -14.16 -1.52
C PHE A 170 -13.07 -15.57 -1.47
N ALA A 171 -13.86 -16.56 -1.02
CA ALA A 171 -13.42 -17.95 -1.05
C ALA A 171 -13.29 -18.48 -2.48
N ALA A 172 -14.23 -18.16 -3.36
CA ALA A 172 -14.23 -18.60 -4.75
C ALA A 172 -13.18 -17.91 -5.61
N SER A 173 -12.91 -16.60 -5.35
CA SER A 173 -11.88 -15.82 -6.04
C SER A 173 -10.47 -16.04 -5.51
N GLY A 174 -10.30 -16.67 -4.33
CA GLY A 174 -9.02 -16.81 -3.64
C GLY A 174 -8.53 -15.53 -2.97
N GLU A 175 -9.39 -14.53 -2.79
CA GLU A 175 -9.03 -13.20 -2.25
C GLU A 175 -8.98 -13.15 -0.72
N ASN A 176 -9.36 -14.21 0.00
CA ASN A 176 -9.33 -14.23 1.47
C ASN A 176 -7.99 -13.78 2.06
N GLU A 177 -6.88 -14.24 1.48
CA GLU A 177 -5.54 -13.88 1.96
C GLU A 177 -5.23 -12.41 1.65
N SER A 178 -5.65 -11.89 0.51
CA SER A 178 -5.49 -10.47 0.17
C SER A 178 -6.21 -9.55 1.16
N VAL A 179 -7.46 -9.89 1.52
CA VAL A 179 -8.22 -9.16 2.54
C VAL A 179 -7.51 -9.18 3.90
N ARG A 180 -7.00 -10.35 4.34
CA ARG A 180 -6.23 -10.45 5.58
C ARG A 180 -4.95 -9.63 5.54
N GLN A 181 -4.27 -9.60 4.41
CA GLN A 181 -3.09 -8.76 4.23
C GLN A 181 -3.44 -7.27 4.27
N ASP A 182 -4.56 -6.84 3.68
CA ASP A 182 -5.02 -5.45 3.74
C ASP A 182 -5.29 -5.01 5.19
N ILE A 183 -5.94 -5.85 5.97
CA ILE A 183 -6.15 -5.61 7.41
C ILE A 183 -4.82 -5.49 8.15
N SER A 184 -3.89 -6.42 7.90
CA SER A 184 -2.57 -6.43 8.54
C SER A 184 -1.75 -5.18 8.19
N VAL A 185 -1.81 -4.74 6.92
CA VAL A 185 -1.18 -3.50 6.44
C VAL A 185 -1.79 -2.29 7.15
N SER A 186 -3.12 -2.22 7.27
CA SER A 186 -3.81 -1.14 7.98
C SER A 186 -3.39 -1.07 9.45
N LYS A 187 -3.38 -2.20 10.16
CA LYS A 187 -2.94 -2.28 11.56
C LYS A 187 -1.47 -1.85 11.73
N ALA A 188 -0.59 -2.25 10.80
CA ALA A 188 0.81 -1.82 10.82
C ALA A 188 0.94 -0.31 10.53
N ALA A 189 0.15 0.22 9.60
CA ALA A 189 0.14 1.64 9.31
C ALA A 189 -0.33 2.47 10.52
N ASP A 190 -1.37 2.03 11.23
CA ASP A 190 -1.82 2.67 12.46
C ASP A 190 -0.76 2.61 13.56
N PHE A 191 -0.08 1.47 13.71
CA PHE A 191 1.07 1.37 14.61
C PHE A 191 2.19 2.36 14.25
N MET A 192 2.52 2.50 12.97
CA MET A 192 3.50 3.46 12.49
C MET A 192 3.07 4.92 12.73
N LYS A 193 1.76 5.21 12.60
CA LYS A 193 1.18 6.51 12.96
C LYS A 193 1.42 6.84 14.43
N HIS A 194 1.19 5.90 15.33
CA HIS A 194 1.46 6.10 16.76
C HIS A 194 2.93 6.38 17.05
N LEU A 195 3.85 5.73 16.33
CA LEU A 195 5.29 5.96 16.51
C LEU A 195 5.74 7.36 16.07
N VAL A 196 5.15 7.92 15.02
CA VAL A 196 5.58 9.23 14.49
C VAL A 196 4.94 10.41 15.21
N LEU A 197 3.78 10.20 15.86
CA LEU A 197 3.04 11.24 16.55
C LEU A 197 3.40 11.37 18.05
N ASN A 198 4.05 10.34 18.65
CA ASN A 198 4.49 10.31 20.03
C ASN A 198 6.02 10.38 20.13
#